data_e877d09775e486e893158b455363b101
#
_entry.id   e877d09775e486e893158b455363b101
#
_cell.length_a   1.000
_cell.length_b   1.000
_cell.length_c   1.000
_cell.angle_alpha   90.00
_cell.angle_beta   90.00
_cell.angle_gamma   90.00
#
_symmetry.space_group_name_H-M   'P 1'
#
loop_
_entity.id
_entity.type
_entity.pdbx_description
1 polymer ?
#
loop_
_entity_poly.entity_id
_entity_poly.type
_entity_poly.pdbx_seq_one_letter_code
_entity_poly.pdbx_strand_id
1 'polypeptide(L)'
;ETYVKNRNDMFFTQNVGPSVGYRSIIVNDGGLRNTGIEFDISAQLVDSDDFKLSLNVLGAIESNEITAMPIDPATGEEKLFDPSGAYGLAKGHSSYEYYMRDYAGVNPDTGYAQWYRNFDDANGNGEFDSGEFIEDLHEYKILNPDATILEDTTETYTGATKRFIGKVALPDLTGSFTIDAEYKNFDLSAIFT
;
A
#
# COMPACT_ATOMS: atom_id res chain seq x y z
N GLU A 1 11.32 -14.93 15.19
CA GLU A 1 12.14 -14.86 13.98
C GLU A 1 12.05 -13.47 13.36
N THR A 2 13.16 -12.99 12.78
CA THR A 2 13.17 -11.78 11.94
C THR A 2 13.75 -12.15 10.59
N TYR A 3 13.19 -11.61 9.51
CA TYR A 3 13.67 -11.91 8.17
C TYR A 3 13.68 -10.71 7.25
N VAL A 4 14.55 -10.79 6.23
CA VAL A 4 14.58 -9.94 5.05
C VAL A 4 14.64 -10.84 3.83
N LYS A 5 13.61 -10.79 2.99
CA LYS A 5 13.53 -11.58 1.76
C LYS A 5 13.57 -10.62 0.56
N ASN A 6 14.66 -10.65 -0.21
CA ASN A 6 14.76 -9.92 -1.46
C ASN A 6 14.41 -10.86 -2.63
N ARG A 7 13.57 -10.39 -3.52
CA ARG A 7 13.25 -11.03 -4.79
C ARG A 7 13.68 -10.09 -5.90
N ASN A 8 14.56 -10.58 -6.75
CA ASN A 8 14.98 -9.90 -7.97
C ASN A 8 14.30 -10.59 -9.14
N ASP A 9 14.36 -9.98 -10.31
CA ASP A 9 13.83 -10.54 -11.56
C ASP A 9 12.34 -10.90 -11.46
N MET A 10 11.56 -10.07 -10.78
CA MET A 10 10.11 -10.25 -10.72
C MET A 10 9.47 -9.96 -12.07
N PHE A 11 8.44 -10.75 -12.39
CA PHE A 11 7.66 -10.55 -13.61
C PHE A 11 6.71 -9.37 -13.49
N PHE A 12 6.81 -8.47 -14.46
CA PHE A 12 5.87 -7.39 -14.68
C PHE A 12 5.25 -7.50 -16.07
N THR A 13 3.98 -7.11 -16.19
CA THR A 13 3.33 -6.98 -17.49
C THR A 13 3.55 -5.58 -18.00
N GLN A 14 4.27 -5.46 -19.12
CA GLN A 14 4.59 -4.19 -19.74
C GLN A 14 3.77 -3.99 -21.00
N ASN A 15 3.08 -2.86 -21.09
CA ASN A 15 2.38 -2.47 -22.32
C ASN A 15 3.41 -2.01 -23.35
N VAL A 16 3.26 -2.49 -24.58
CA VAL A 16 4.11 -2.14 -25.71
C VAL A 16 3.30 -1.42 -26.78
N GLY A 17 3.98 -0.64 -27.62
CA GLY A 17 3.31 0.11 -28.68
C GLY A 17 2.60 -0.81 -29.70
N PRO A 18 1.49 -0.36 -30.30
CA PRO A 18 0.69 -1.16 -31.26
C PRO A 18 1.49 -1.67 -32.46
N SER A 19 2.61 -1.02 -32.80
CA SER A 19 3.49 -1.41 -33.91
C SER A 19 4.22 -2.74 -33.71
N VAL A 20 4.29 -3.23 -32.45
CA VAL A 20 4.98 -4.49 -32.10
C VAL A 20 4.10 -5.73 -32.38
N GLY A 21 2.78 -5.54 -32.58
CA GLY A 21 1.82 -6.62 -32.82
C GLY A 21 1.32 -7.33 -31.56
N TYR A 22 1.81 -6.95 -30.39
CA TYR A 22 1.38 -7.42 -29.08
C TYR A 22 0.91 -6.23 -28.24
N ARG A 23 -0.05 -6.46 -27.33
CA ARG A 23 -0.50 -5.41 -26.39
C ARG A 23 0.42 -5.26 -25.19
N SER A 24 0.99 -6.38 -24.77
CA SER A 24 1.87 -6.42 -23.62
C SER A 24 2.88 -7.55 -23.73
N ILE A 25 3.99 -7.39 -23.06
CA ILE A 25 5.00 -8.43 -22.85
C ILE A 25 5.24 -8.60 -21.35
N ILE A 26 5.75 -9.76 -20.97
CA ILE A 26 6.19 -9.99 -19.58
C ILE A 26 7.70 -9.76 -19.56
N VAL A 27 8.12 -8.88 -18.65
CA VAL A 27 9.53 -8.57 -18.37
C VAL A 27 9.88 -9.04 -16.95
N ASN A 28 11.14 -9.28 -16.66
CA ASN A 28 11.61 -9.85 -15.39
C ASN A 28 12.73 -9.01 -14.75
N ASP A 29 12.58 -7.71 -14.77
CA ASP A 29 13.55 -6.73 -14.26
C ASP A 29 13.07 -5.96 -13.03
N GLY A 30 11.99 -6.40 -12.40
CA GLY A 30 11.50 -5.82 -11.16
C GLY A 30 12.12 -6.42 -9.90
N GLY A 31 12.07 -5.67 -8.80
CA GLY A 31 12.57 -6.09 -7.50
C GLY A 31 11.56 -5.85 -6.38
N LEU A 32 11.53 -6.75 -5.39
CA LEU A 32 10.68 -6.67 -4.22
C LEU A 32 11.45 -7.09 -2.97
N ARG A 33 11.26 -6.36 -1.89
CA ARG A 33 11.75 -6.69 -0.55
C ARG A 33 10.58 -6.93 0.37
N ASN A 34 10.58 -8.06 1.09
CA ASN A 34 9.71 -8.29 2.22
C ASN A 34 10.55 -8.37 3.48
N THR A 35 10.16 -7.65 4.50
CA THR A 35 10.75 -7.69 5.83
C THR A 35 9.68 -8.03 6.84
N GLY A 36 10.03 -8.81 7.87
CA GLY A 36 9.04 -9.17 8.86
C GLY A 36 9.64 -9.66 10.17
N ILE A 37 8.77 -9.65 11.16
CA ILE A 37 9.00 -10.24 12.49
C ILE A 37 7.87 -11.23 12.76
N GLU A 38 8.21 -12.45 13.06
CA GLU A 38 7.29 -13.51 13.45
C GLU A 38 7.59 -13.95 14.88
N PHE A 39 6.57 -14.17 15.68
CA PHE A 39 6.71 -14.67 17.04
C PHE A 39 5.66 -15.72 17.35
N ASP A 40 6.05 -16.70 18.15
CA ASP A 40 5.20 -17.74 18.75
C ASP A 40 5.63 -17.88 20.21
N ILE A 41 4.70 -17.57 21.12
CA ILE A 41 4.93 -17.55 22.56
C ILE A 41 3.90 -18.46 23.21
N SER A 42 4.38 -19.56 23.82
CA SER A 42 3.56 -20.47 24.59
C SER A 42 3.90 -20.34 26.08
N ALA A 43 2.90 -20.23 26.92
CA ALA A 43 3.05 -20.12 28.36
C ALA A 43 2.04 -20.99 29.08
N GLN A 44 2.53 -21.82 30.04
CA GLN A 44 1.72 -22.46 31.03
C GLN A 44 1.52 -21.50 32.20
N LEU A 45 0.31 -20.93 32.32
CA LEU A 45 0.00 -19.90 33.32
C LEU A 45 -0.33 -20.49 34.68
N VAL A 46 -1.05 -21.63 34.68
CA VAL A 46 -1.40 -22.40 35.89
C VAL A 46 -1.18 -23.88 35.61
N ASP A 47 -0.56 -24.57 36.53
CA ASP A 47 -0.39 -26.02 36.51
C ASP A 47 -0.63 -26.57 37.91
N SER A 48 -1.84 -27.09 38.15
CA SER A 48 -2.23 -27.74 39.39
C SER A 48 -2.99 -29.03 39.10
N ASP A 49 -3.17 -29.87 40.12
CA ASP A 49 -3.83 -31.17 39.95
C ASP A 49 -5.26 -31.08 39.43
N ASP A 50 -6.00 -30.02 39.83
CA ASP A 50 -7.40 -29.83 39.46
C ASP A 50 -7.62 -28.81 38.34
N PHE A 51 -6.62 -27.94 38.05
CA PHE A 51 -6.77 -26.87 37.07
C PHE A 51 -5.46 -26.56 36.35
N LYS A 52 -5.50 -26.54 35.00
CA LYS A 52 -4.40 -26.11 34.17
C LYS A 52 -4.88 -25.01 33.22
N LEU A 53 -4.03 -24.05 32.96
CA LEU A 53 -4.29 -22.96 32.03
C LEU A 53 -3.05 -22.68 31.20
N SER A 54 -3.20 -22.74 29.89
CA SER A 54 -2.14 -22.36 28.94
C SER A 54 -2.61 -21.30 27.97
N LEU A 55 -1.66 -20.50 27.54
CA LEU A 55 -1.83 -19.46 26.54
C LEU A 55 -0.78 -19.65 25.44
N ASN A 56 -1.22 -19.65 24.21
CA ASN A 56 -0.35 -19.53 23.06
C ASN A 56 -0.71 -18.25 22.29
N VAL A 57 0.30 -17.45 21.93
CA VAL A 57 0.15 -16.21 21.15
C VAL A 57 1.15 -16.27 20.00
N LEU A 58 0.64 -16.23 18.80
CA LEU A 58 1.45 -16.13 17.60
C LEU A 58 1.08 -14.88 16.79
N GLY A 59 2.07 -14.32 16.10
CA GLY A 59 1.83 -13.14 15.29
C GLY A 59 2.96 -12.86 14.32
N ALA A 60 2.62 -12.08 13.29
CA ALA A 60 3.54 -11.60 12.28
C ALA A 60 3.26 -10.12 11.96
N ILE A 61 4.34 -9.36 11.85
CA ILE A 61 4.36 -7.99 11.35
C ILE A 61 5.16 -8.02 10.06
N GLU A 62 4.58 -7.59 8.96
CA GLU A 62 5.21 -7.64 7.63
C GLU A 62 5.22 -6.29 6.97
N SER A 63 6.28 -6.02 6.22
CA SER A 63 6.41 -4.87 5.32
C SER A 63 6.87 -5.33 3.95
N ASN A 64 6.31 -4.73 2.91
CA ASN A 64 6.57 -5.02 1.52
C ASN A 64 6.99 -3.73 0.81
N GLU A 65 8.07 -3.77 0.03
CA GLU A 65 8.62 -2.62 -0.68
C GLU A 65 9.10 -3.02 -2.07
N ILE A 66 8.71 -2.26 -3.09
CA ILE A 66 9.26 -2.38 -4.45
C ILE A 66 10.65 -1.73 -4.46
N THR A 67 11.68 -2.52 -4.78
CA THR A 67 13.07 -2.07 -4.79
C THR A 67 13.59 -1.71 -6.18
N ALA A 68 12.95 -2.26 -7.23
CA ALA A 68 13.24 -1.94 -8.62
C ALA A 68 11.96 -2.03 -9.45
N MET A 69 11.79 -1.10 -10.38
CA MET A 69 10.73 -1.09 -11.38
C MET A 69 11.27 -1.56 -12.73
N PRO A 70 10.40 -2.08 -13.64
CA PRO A 70 10.81 -2.47 -14.98
C PRO A 70 11.40 -1.31 -15.77
N ILE A 71 12.33 -1.63 -16.68
CA ILE A 71 12.88 -0.66 -17.62
C ILE A 71 11.82 -0.30 -18.68
N ASP A 72 11.58 0.97 -18.90
CA ASP A 72 10.75 1.45 -20.00
C ASP A 72 11.52 1.33 -21.32
N PRO A 73 11.04 0.54 -22.29
CA PRO A 73 11.75 0.36 -23.56
C PRO A 73 11.78 1.63 -24.42
N ALA A 74 10.92 2.60 -24.15
CA ALA A 74 10.91 3.86 -24.90
C ALA A 74 12.01 4.82 -24.44
N THR A 75 12.33 4.82 -23.16
CA THR A 75 13.32 5.71 -22.57
C THR A 75 14.65 4.99 -22.23
N GLY A 76 14.60 3.68 -21.99
CA GLY A 76 15.71 2.89 -21.47
C GLY A 76 15.99 3.11 -19.98
N GLU A 77 15.12 3.79 -19.28
CA GLU A 77 15.22 4.08 -17.86
C GLU A 77 14.17 3.30 -17.04
N GLU A 78 14.37 3.20 -15.74
CA GLU A 78 13.44 2.57 -14.81
C GLU A 78 12.11 3.35 -14.80
N LYS A 79 10.98 2.65 -14.92
CA LYS A 79 9.66 3.29 -14.85
C LYS A 79 9.47 3.99 -13.51
N LEU A 80 8.92 5.18 -13.53
CA LEU A 80 8.61 5.95 -12.33
C LEU A 80 7.39 5.40 -11.60
N PHE A 81 6.41 4.93 -12.40
CA PHE A 81 5.11 4.50 -11.89
C PHE A 81 4.42 3.53 -12.86
N ASP A 82 3.65 2.57 -12.31
CA ASP A 82 2.76 1.68 -13.09
C ASP A 82 1.45 1.43 -12.31
N PRO A 83 0.28 1.85 -12.83
CA PRO A 83 -1.00 1.62 -12.18
C PRO A 83 -1.40 0.13 -12.26
N SER A 84 -1.82 -0.45 -11.13
CA SER A 84 -2.27 -1.83 -11.02
C SER A 84 -3.62 -1.93 -10.30
N GLY A 85 -4.71 -1.64 -11.02
CA GLY A 85 -6.06 -1.60 -10.45
C GLY A 85 -6.23 -0.46 -9.44
N ALA A 86 -6.44 -0.81 -8.17
CA ALA A 86 -6.54 0.16 -7.07
C ALA A 86 -5.17 0.50 -6.44
N TYR A 87 -4.11 -0.19 -6.85
CA TYR A 87 -2.77 -0.03 -6.32
C TYR A 87 -1.88 0.75 -7.29
N GLY A 88 -0.83 1.36 -6.75
CA GLY A 88 0.23 1.98 -7.52
C GLY A 88 1.54 1.21 -7.33
N LEU A 89 2.23 0.89 -8.42
CA LEU A 89 3.55 0.29 -8.36
C LEU A 89 4.59 1.39 -8.60
N ALA A 90 5.40 1.66 -7.59
CA ALA A 90 6.50 2.61 -7.67
C ALA A 90 7.60 2.19 -6.69
N LYS A 91 8.84 2.49 -7.01
CA LYS A 91 9.97 2.21 -6.15
C LYS A 91 9.84 2.92 -4.80
N GLY A 92 10.12 2.19 -3.71
CA GLY A 92 9.98 2.69 -2.35
C GLY A 92 8.56 2.57 -1.77
N HIS A 93 7.59 2.10 -2.55
CA HIS A 93 6.21 1.86 -2.13
C HIS A 93 5.91 0.37 -2.00
N SER A 94 4.90 0.03 -1.20
CA SER A 94 4.38 -1.33 -1.17
C SER A 94 3.64 -1.66 -2.47
N SER A 95 3.79 -2.90 -2.96
CA SER A 95 3.00 -3.38 -4.11
C SER A 95 1.49 -3.46 -3.83
N TYR A 96 1.08 -3.28 -2.59
CA TYR A 96 -0.31 -3.27 -2.13
C TYR A 96 -0.75 -1.91 -1.58
N GLU A 97 0.01 -0.84 -1.87
CA GLU A 97 -0.36 0.51 -1.47
C GLU A 97 -1.41 1.07 -2.41
N TYR A 98 -2.49 1.62 -1.83
CA TYR A 98 -3.57 2.19 -2.61
C TYR A 98 -3.13 3.48 -3.31
N TYR A 99 -3.41 3.53 -4.61
CA TYR A 99 -3.20 4.68 -5.47
C TYR A 99 -4.53 5.09 -6.09
N MET A 100 -5.15 6.09 -5.52
CA MET A 100 -6.50 6.48 -5.89
C MET A 100 -6.79 7.94 -5.55
N ARG A 101 -7.96 8.41 -5.94
CA ARG A 101 -8.50 9.69 -5.48
C ARG A 101 -8.95 9.54 -4.02
N ASP A 102 -8.34 10.33 -3.16
CA ASP A 102 -8.52 10.25 -1.72
C ASP A 102 -9.74 11.06 -1.28
N TYR A 103 -10.59 10.46 -0.46
CA TYR A 103 -11.82 11.06 0.02
C TYR A 103 -11.54 12.07 1.14
N ALA A 104 -12.00 13.31 0.96
CA ALA A 104 -11.78 14.40 1.91
C ALA A 104 -12.96 14.64 2.88
N GLY A 105 -14.07 13.95 2.69
CA GLY A 105 -15.24 14.13 3.54
C GLY A 105 -16.47 14.61 2.77
N VAL A 106 -17.40 15.24 3.50
CA VAL A 106 -18.62 15.85 2.95
C VAL A 106 -18.55 17.35 3.16
N ASN A 107 -18.85 18.10 2.11
CA ASN A 107 -19.00 19.54 2.20
C ASN A 107 -20.21 19.88 3.09
N PRO A 108 -20.02 20.58 4.21
CA PRO A 108 -21.12 20.89 5.14
C PRO A 108 -22.17 21.85 4.55
N ASP A 109 -21.80 22.65 3.56
CA ASP A 109 -22.70 23.64 2.95
C ASP A 109 -23.57 23.03 1.85
N THR A 110 -23.02 22.10 1.06
CA THR A 110 -23.70 21.49 -0.09
C THR A 110 -24.21 20.08 0.17
N GLY A 111 -23.62 19.36 1.14
CA GLY A 111 -23.92 17.95 1.42
C GLY A 111 -23.30 16.98 0.43
N TYR A 112 -22.48 17.42 -0.53
CA TYR A 112 -21.81 16.57 -1.50
C TYR A 112 -20.48 16.02 -0.97
N ALA A 113 -20.10 14.82 -1.47
CA ALA A 113 -18.80 14.23 -1.22
C ALA A 113 -17.68 15.07 -1.81
N GLN A 114 -16.55 15.16 -1.10
CA GLN A 114 -15.36 15.88 -1.53
C GLN A 114 -14.17 14.93 -1.59
N TRP A 115 -13.26 15.24 -2.51
CA TRP A 115 -11.98 14.54 -2.71
C TRP A 115 -10.86 15.56 -2.72
N TYR A 116 -9.66 15.15 -2.30
CA TYR A 116 -8.47 15.99 -2.38
C TYR A 116 -8.03 16.20 -3.82
N ARG A 117 -7.67 17.45 -4.12
CA ARG A 117 -7.09 17.87 -5.39
C ARG A 117 -5.75 18.53 -5.12
N ASN A 118 -4.71 18.15 -5.86
CA ASN A 118 -3.44 18.83 -5.86
C ASN A 118 -3.27 19.63 -7.14
N PHE A 119 -2.60 20.77 -7.05
CA PHE A 119 -2.32 21.65 -8.16
C PHE A 119 -0.96 22.32 -8.01
N ASP A 120 -0.33 22.68 -9.12
CA ASP A 120 0.93 23.41 -9.13
C ASP A 120 0.64 24.93 -9.19
N ASP A 121 0.82 25.61 -8.07
CA ASP A 121 0.62 27.07 -7.95
C ASP A 121 1.76 27.81 -8.68
N ALA A 122 1.77 27.73 -10.01
CA ALA A 122 2.82 28.30 -10.85
C ALA A 122 2.81 29.84 -10.83
N ASN A 123 1.67 30.44 -10.52
CA ASN A 123 1.51 31.89 -10.48
C ASN A 123 1.69 32.49 -9.06
N GLY A 124 1.74 31.65 -8.02
CA GLY A 124 1.98 32.04 -6.63
C GLY A 124 0.79 32.74 -5.95
N ASN A 125 -0.44 32.53 -6.45
CA ASN A 125 -1.62 33.16 -5.85
C ASN A 125 -2.27 32.38 -4.71
N GLY A 126 -1.88 31.09 -4.54
CA GLY A 126 -2.39 30.18 -3.51
C GLY A 126 -3.78 29.62 -3.79
N GLU A 127 -4.36 29.85 -4.96
CA GLU A 127 -5.67 29.38 -5.38
C GLU A 127 -5.56 28.49 -6.63
N PHE A 128 -6.49 27.56 -6.79
CA PHE A 128 -6.52 26.67 -7.96
C PHE A 128 -6.99 27.42 -9.20
N ASP A 129 -6.16 27.43 -10.24
CA ASP A 129 -6.48 27.99 -11.54
C ASP A 129 -6.57 26.92 -12.65
N SER A 130 -7.28 27.27 -13.72
CA SER A 130 -7.40 26.39 -14.88
C SER A 130 -6.03 26.13 -15.53
N GLY A 131 -5.63 24.86 -15.59
CA GLY A 131 -4.34 24.44 -16.15
C GLY A 131 -3.30 24.02 -15.12
N GLU A 132 -3.54 24.26 -13.83
CA GLU A 132 -2.65 23.89 -12.72
C GLU A 132 -2.95 22.50 -12.14
N PHE A 133 -4.03 21.85 -12.61
CA PHE A 133 -4.48 20.56 -12.11
C PHE A 133 -3.43 19.45 -12.29
N ILE A 134 -3.17 18.70 -11.23
CA ILE A 134 -2.31 17.53 -11.23
C ILE A 134 -3.20 16.28 -11.17
N GLU A 135 -3.23 15.48 -12.24
CA GLU A 135 -4.02 14.25 -12.28
C GLU A 135 -3.35 13.13 -11.45
N ASP A 136 -2.04 12.94 -11.64
CA ASP A 136 -1.22 11.91 -10.99
C ASP A 136 -0.07 12.55 -10.20
N LEU A 137 -0.20 12.58 -8.87
CA LEU A 137 0.70 13.35 -8.01
C LEU A 137 2.11 12.74 -7.94
N HIS A 138 2.23 11.41 -7.95
CA HIS A 138 3.53 10.75 -7.77
C HIS A 138 4.47 11.05 -8.93
N GLU A 139 4.02 10.80 -10.14
CA GLU A 139 4.79 11.06 -11.36
C GLU A 139 5.08 12.56 -11.52
N TYR A 140 4.08 13.40 -11.25
CA TYR A 140 4.23 14.85 -11.35
C TYR A 140 5.36 15.39 -10.47
N LYS A 141 5.42 14.95 -9.20
CA LYS A 141 6.48 15.36 -8.26
C LYS A 141 7.88 14.98 -8.71
N ILE A 142 8.03 13.81 -9.34
CA ILE A 142 9.33 13.36 -9.83
C ILE A 142 9.77 14.17 -11.05
N LEU A 143 8.84 14.46 -11.97
CA LEU A 143 9.13 15.21 -13.19
C LEU A 143 9.29 16.70 -12.94
N ASN A 144 8.69 17.23 -11.86
CA ASN A 144 8.68 18.66 -11.53
C ASN A 144 9.13 18.87 -10.07
N PRO A 145 10.41 18.64 -9.73
CA PRO A 145 10.89 18.69 -8.35
C PRO A 145 10.83 20.08 -7.71
N ASP A 146 10.79 21.13 -8.54
CA ASP A 146 10.75 22.53 -8.09
C ASP A 146 9.31 23.11 -8.08
N ALA A 147 8.28 22.29 -8.39
CA ALA A 147 6.89 22.72 -8.44
C ALA A 147 6.35 23.12 -7.04
N THR A 148 5.55 24.17 -7.00
CA THR A 148 4.86 24.61 -5.77
C THR A 148 3.51 23.92 -5.69
N ILE A 149 3.50 22.70 -5.10
CA ILE A 149 2.30 21.87 -5.04
C ILE A 149 1.47 22.22 -3.81
N LEU A 150 0.25 22.69 -4.05
CA LEU A 150 -0.76 22.95 -3.06
C LEU A 150 -1.88 21.92 -3.10
N GLU A 151 -2.74 21.94 -2.09
CA GLU A 151 -3.86 21.01 -1.92
C GLU A 151 -5.13 21.76 -1.54
N ASP A 152 -6.23 21.43 -2.21
CA ASP A 152 -7.58 21.81 -1.84
C ASP A 152 -8.56 20.64 -1.97
N THR A 153 -9.87 20.91 -2.01
CA THR A 153 -10.89 19.90 -2.20
C THR A 153 -11.80 20.22 -3.37
N THR A 154 -12.31 19.16 -4.02
CA THR A 154 -13.29 19.28 -5.10
C THR A 154 -14.45 18.33 -4.90
N GLU A 155 -15.66 18.75 -5.30
CA GLU A 155 -16.86 17.89 -5.33
C GLU A 155 -16.95 17.05 -6.61
N THR A 156 -16.03 17.25 -7.56
CA THR A 156 -15.97 16.51 -8.81
C THR A 156 -14.92 15.42 -8.74
N TYR A 157 -15.35 14.15 -8.78
CA TYR A 157 -14.44 13.00 -8.72
C TYR A 157 -13.33 13.02 -9.79
N THR A 158 -13.68 13.42 -11.04
CA THR A 158 -12.71 13.51 -12.14
C THR A 158 -11.74 14.67 -11.99
N GLY A 159 -12.07 15.68 -11.20
CA GLY A 159 -11.20 16.81 -10.85
C GLY A 159 -10.31 16.55 -9.62
N ALA A 160 -10.41 15.38 -9.02
CA ALA A 160 -9.58 14.99 -7.89
C ALA A 160 -8.29 14.33 -8.35
N THR A 161 -7.22 14.52 -7.59
CA THR A 161 -5.89 13.98 -7.87
C THR A 161 -5.78 12.54 -7.43
N LYS A 162 -5.16 11.68 -8.25
CA LYS A 162 -4.72 10.34 -7.85
C LYS A 162 -3.38 10.44 -7.13
N ARG A 163 -3.28 9.73 -6.01
CA ARG A 163 -2.07 9.72 -5.18
C ARG A 163 -1.95 8.44 -4.36
N PHE A 164 -0.77 8.13 -3.87
CA PHE A 164 -0.61 7.18 -2.77
C PHE A 164 -1.27 7.77 -1.53
N ILE A 165 -2.24 7.04 -0.97
CA ILE A 165 -3.01 7.52 0.20
C ILE A 165 -2.39 7.10 1.53
N GLY A 166 -1.19 6.48 1.49
CA GLY A 166 -0.50 6.02 2.69
C GLY A 166 -1.19 4.85 3.39
N LYS A 167 -2.05 4.12 2.67
CA LYS A 167 -2.73 2.93 3.16
C LYS A 167 -2.37 1.73 2.31
N VAL A 168 -2.03 0.63 2.98
CA VAL A 168 -1.66 -0.64 2.37
C VAL A 168 -2.76 -1.66 2.64
N ALA A 169 -3.04 -2.53 1.67
CA ALA A 169 -4.06 -3.58 1.84
C ALA A 169 -3.59 -4.74 2.74
N LEU A 170 -2.29 -4.80 3.05
CA LEU A 170 -1.75 -5.76 4.01
C LEU A 170 -2.03 -5.27 5.43
N PRO A 171 -2.48 -6.17 6.34
CA PRO A 171 -2.59 -5.84 7.76
C PRO A 171 -1.22 -5.51 8.37
N ASP A 172 -1.16 -4.53 9.26
CA ASP A 172 0.07 -4.20 9.99
C ASP A 172 0.49 -5.33 10.94
N LEU A 173 -0.48 -6.06 11.48
CA LEU A 173 -0.30 -7.21 12.36
C LEU A 173 -1.31 -8.30 11.99
N THR A 174 -0.82 -9.51 11.80
CA THR A 174 -1.64 -10.73 11.73
C THR A 174 -1.27 -11.65 12.87
N GLY A 175 -2.26 -12.35 13.44
CA GLY A 175 -1.94 -13.26 14.52
C GLY A 175 -3.14 -13.98 15.11
N SER A 176 -2.88 -14.82 16.07
CA SER A 176 -3.91 -15.48 16.85
C SER A 176 -3.46 -15.68 18.28
N PHE A 177 -4.41 -15.83 19.17
CA PHE A 177 -4.14 -16.35 20.50
C PHE A 177 -5.10 -17.49 20.83
N THR A 178 -4.55 -18.52 21.51
CA THR A 178 -5.29 -19.68 21.97
C THR A 178 -5.23 -19.75 23.49
N ILE A 179 -6.37 -19.96 24.09
CA ILE A 179 -6.50 -20.23 25.53
C ILE A 179 -6.97 -21.67 25.68
N ASP A 180 -6.19 -22.50 26.38
CA ASP A 180 -6.57 -23.85 26.73
C ASP A 180 -6.68 -23.95 28.27
N ALA A 181 -7.82 -24.39 28.73
CA ALA A 181 -8.12 -24.58 30.17
C ALA A 181 -8.65 -25.98 30.42
N GLU A 182 -8.02 -26.68 31.36
CA GLU A 182 -8.47 -27.97 31.87
C GLU A 182 -8.95 -27.77 33.31
N TYR A 183 -10.15 -28.21 33.61
CA TYR A 183 -10.64 -28.27 34.97
C TYR A 183 -11.22 -29.66 35.25
N LYS A 184 -10.51 -30.48 36.03
CA LYS A 184 -10.84 -31.88 36.31
C LYS A 184 -11.03 -32.68 35.02
N ASN A 185 -12.28 -33.00 34.65
CA ASN A 185 -12.62 -33.77 33.46
C ASN A 185 -13.18 -32.92 32.33
N PHE A 186 -13.05 -31.61 32.44
CA PHE A 186 -13.55 -30.65 31.42
C PHE A 186 -12.38 -29.94 30.76
N ASP A 187 -12.40 -29.93 29.44
CA ASP A 187 -11.43 -29.24 28.61
C ASP A 187 -12.13 -28.14 27.82
N LEU A 188 -11.54 -26.97 27.81
CA LEU A 188 -11.98 -25.80 27.00
C LEU A 188 -10.80 -25.31 26.19
N SER A 189 -10.98 -25.19 24.88
CA SER A 189 -10.05 -24.50 23.97
C SER A 189 -10.76 -23.40 23.23
N ALA A 190 -10.20 -22.18 23.25
CA ALA A 190 -10.71 -21.02 22.53
C ALA A 190 -9.61 -20.38 21.71
N ILE A 191 -9.86 -20.22 20.40
CA ILE A 191 -8.93 -19.64 19.42
C ILE A 191 -9.53 -18.35 18.90
N PHE A 192 -8.73 -17.29 18.90
CA PHE A 192 -9.06 -15.97 18.36
C PHE A 192 -8.06 -15.61 17.27
N THR A 193 -8.54 -15.15 16.11
CA THR A 193 -7.73 -14.76 14.94
C THR A 193 -8.11 -13.37 14.45
#